data_09768415d343b095d3a5d9eb52326be8
#
_entry.id   09768415d343b095d3a5d9eb52326be8
#
_cell.length_a   1.000
_cell.length_b   1.000
_cell.length_c   1.000
_cell.angle_alpha   90.00
_cell.angle_beta   90.00
_cell.angle_gamma   90.00
#
_symmetry.space_group_name_H-M   'P 1'
#
loop_
_entity.id
_entity.type
_entity.pdbx_description
1 polymer ?
#
loop_
_entity_poly.entity_id
_entity_poly.type
_entity_poly.pdbx_seq_one_letter_code
_entity_poly.pdbx_strand_id
1 'polypeptide(L)'
;MKRIILLLWALALVACGSNQNAGIGKEDLTFPFGNQLPSPPFTGEAYLQPLIQPDTVFNFPATNNITFAPGAHSTWHRHGGMVVMVTGGVGLYQEEGKPAQILRKGDVLQIPAGVRHWHGATKDSWFSQIVIYDAAWVPETPVEEDNTLTDEDYNKVALEEYAHTPGLDGLMFAAPAESVTLPTFNGPIHLANTLEAPNVADCPGIHNVVFEPGVYNAWHSHAGGQVLIVTDGVGYHQIEGQPVEILHPGDVAMCPPGIKHWHGATPGSRFAHLAANTNPEKPGVEWFDLLPEEEYNKLPKE
;
A
#
# COMPACT_ATOMS: atom_id res chain seq x y z
N MET A 1 -41.19 42.36 -38.05
CA MET A 1 -39.81 41.97 -37.84
C MET A 1 -39.62 41.67 -36.36
N LYS A 2 -39.63 40.39 -35.98
CA LYS A 2 -39.41 39.94 -34.60
C LYS A 2 -37.96 39.50 -34.45
N ARG A 3 -37.17 40.19 -33.62
CA ARG A 3 -35.81 39.81 -33.28
C ARG A 3 -35.85 38.72 -32.20
N ILE A 4 -35.32 37.53 -32.52
CA ILE A 4 -35.08 36.43 -31.56
C ILE A 4 -33.71 36.66 -30.98
N ILE A 5 -33.63 36.85 -29.67
CA ILE A 5 -32.39 36.90 -28.88
C ILE A 5 -32.10 35.47 -28.43
N LEU A 6 -31.06 34.88 -29.00
CA LEU A 6 -30.50 33.62 -28.49
C LEU A 6 -29.60 33.94 -27.27
N LEU A 7 -30.00 33.50 -26.08
CA LEU A 7 -29.15 33.44 -24.92
C LEU A 7 -28.30 32.16 -25.01
N LEU A 8 -27.01 32.32 -25.25
CA LEU A 8 -26.01 31.26 -25.08
C LEU A 8 -25.73 31.11 -23.57
N TRP A 9 -26.17 30.00 -23.00
CA TRP A 9 -25.69 29.55 -21.68
C TRP A 9 -24.31 28.87 -21.87
N ALA A 10 -23.25 29.52 -21.42
CA ALA A 10 -21.96 28.88 -21.27
C ALA A 10 -21.97 28.04 -20.00
N LEU A 11 -22.09 26.72 -20.13
CA LEU A 11 -21.77 25.80 -19.02
C LEU A 11 -20.26 25.87 -18.77
N ALA A 12 -19.89 26.52 -17.69
CA ALA A 12 -18.55 26.39 -17.15
C ALA A 12 -18.46 25.00 -16.46
N LEU A 13 -17.86 24.03 -17.14
CA LEU A 13 -17.38 22.81 -16.53
C LEU A 13 -16.24 23.19 -15.57
N VAL A 14 -16.55 23.29 -14.27
CA VAL A 14 -15.55 23.31 -13.23
C VAL A 14 -15.03 21.88 -13.15
N ALA A 15 -13.92 21.61 -13.81
CA ALA A 15 -13.12 20.43 -13.56
C ALA A 15 -12.56 20.59 -12.14
N CYS A 16 -13.15 19.92 -11.15
CA CYS A 16 -12.49 19.66 -9.88
C CYS A 16 -11.32 18.70 -10.14
N GLY A 17 -10.22 19.21 -10.64
CA GLY A 17 -8.92 18.54 -10.53
C GLY A 17 -8.57 18.53 -9.05
N SER A 18 -8.60 17.38 -8.41
CA SER A 18 -8.00 17.20 -7.09
C SER A 18 -6.54 17.63 -7.21
N ASN A 19 -6.17 18.62 -6.42
CA ASN A 19 -4.81 19.16 -6.42
C ASN A 19 -3.90 18.11 -5.73
N GLN A 20 -3.35 17.17 -6.49
CA GLN A 20 -2.49 16.10 -5.98
C GLN A 20 -1.23 16.62 -5.24
N ASN A 21 -1.00 17.92 -5.29
CA ASN A 21 0.10 18.61 -4.61
C ASN A 21 -0.30 19.25 -3.27
N ALA A 22 -1.56 19.18 -2.86
CA ALA A 22 -1.96 19.69 -1.56
C ALA A 22 -1.42 18.75 -0.48
N GLY A 23 -0.69 19.30 0.51
CA GLY A 23 -0.30 18.58 1.71
C GLY A 23 -1.55 18.08 2.45
N ILE A 24 -1.44 16.90 3.07
CA ILE A 24 -2.53 16.31 3.86
C ILE A 24 -2.25 16.42 5.36
N GLY A 25 -3.31 16.45 6.15
CA GLY A 25 -3.28 16.40 7.60
C GLY A 25 -3.08 14.99 8.16
N LYS A 26 -2.90 14.92 9.46
CA LYS A 26 -2.74 13.66 10.20
C LYS A 26 -3.99 12.77 10.11
N GLU A 27 -5.14 13.42 10.10
CA GLU A 27 -6.47 12.80 10.01
C GLU A 27 -6.79 12.13 8.67
N ASP A 28 -6.04 12.48 7.63
CA ASP A 28 -6.23 11.93 6.28
C ASP A 28 -5.44 10.63 6.05
N LEU A 29 -4.64 10.20 7.04
CA LEU A 29 -3.82 9.00 6.92
C LEU A 29 -4.62 7.74 7.31
N THR A 30 -4.48 6.71 6.50
CA THR A 30 -5.24 5.45 6.62
C THR A 30 -4.68 4.53 7.71
N PHE A 31 -3.36 4.39 7.77
CA PHE A 31 -2.71 3.43 8.65
C PHE A 31 -2.45 4.00 10.04
N PRO A 32 -2.55 3.16 11.11
CA PRO A 32 -2.19 3.58 12.46
C PRO A 32 -0.75 4.09 12.54
N PHE A 33 -0.50 5.03 13.44
CA PHE A 33 0.84 5.61 13.63
C PHE A 33 1.80 4.65 14.35
N GLY A 34 1.31 3.90 15.33
CA GLY A 34 2.16 3.08 16.18
C GLY A 34 3.01 3.90 17.15
N ASN A 35 4.23 3.46 17.39
CA ASN A 35 5.13 4.08 18.34
C ASN A 35 5.99 5.17 17.70
N GLN A 36 6.25 6.25 18.44
CA GLN A 36 7.19 7.27 18.01
C GLN A 36 8.60 6.70 17.95
N LEU A 37 9.32 7.01 16.87
CA LEU A 37 10.69 6.59 16.66
C LEU A 37 11.67 7.54 17.37
N PRO A 38 12.85 7.03 17.77
CA PRO A 38 13.85 7.85 18.47
C PRO A 38 14.54 8.83 17.52
N SER A 39 15.06 9.90 18.09
CA SER A 39 15.97 10.81 17.40
C SER A 39 17.35 10.75 18.09
N PRO A 40 18.48 10.54 17.36
CA PRO A 40 18.55 10.03 15.99
C PRO A 40 18.11 8.55 15.88
N PRO A 41 17.91 7.93 14.71
CA PRO A 41 18.31 8.40 13.38
C PRO A 41 17.23 9.22 12.63
N PHE A 42 16.19 9.68 13.31
CA PHE A 42 15.16 10.50 12.70
C PHE A 42 15.23 11.94 13.21
N THR A 43 14.97 12.89 12.32
CA THR A 43 14.77 14.31 12.64
C THR A 43 13.27 14.62 12.57
N GLY A 44 12.76 15.38 13.54
CA GLY A 44 11.31 15.62 13.63
C GLY A 44 10.54 14.43 14.21
N GLU A 45 9.22 14.41 14.03
CA GLU A 45 8.36 13.35 14.53
C GLU A 45 8.19 12.24 13.46
N ALA A 46 8.66 11.05 13.78
CA ALA A 46 8.44 9.85 12.96
C ALA A 46 7.85 8.74 13.81
N TYR A 47 7.02 7.89 13.20
CA TYR A 47 6.28 6.83 13.87
C TYR A 47 6.40 5.52 13.10
N LEU A 48 6.32 4.39 13.81
CA LEU A 48 6.34 3.06 13.22
C LEU A 48 5.23 2.21 13.80
N GLN A 49 4.39 1.68 12.93
CA GLN A 49 3.41 0.65 13.21
C GLN A 49 3.84 -0.66 12.56
N PRO A 50 4.18 -1.70 13.33
CA PRO A 50 4.37 -3.02 12.76
C PRO A 50 3.05 -3.54 12.15
N LEU A 51 3.11 -3.99 10.90
CA LEU A 51 1.99 -4.62 10.20
C LEU A 51 2.15 -6.14 10.19
N ILE A 52 3.34 -6.62 9.78
CA ILE A 52 3.67 -8.04 9.76
C ILE A 52 5.03 -8.22 10.42
N GLN A 53 5.07 -9.08 11.44
CA GLN A 53 6.33 -9.48 12.06
C GLN A 53 6.82 -10.79 11.43
N PRO A 54 8.10 -10.91 11.12
CA PRO A 54 8.66 -12.16 10.61
C PRO A 54 8.39 -13.33 11.54
N ASP A 55 7.90 -14.43 10.99
CA ASP A 55 7.74 -15.69 11.71
C ASP A 55 8.05 -16.88 10.79
N THR A 56 8.07 -18.08 11.35
CA THR A 56 8.39 -19.32 10.61
C THR A 56 7.16 -19.95 9.93
N VAL A 57 5.97 -19.43 10.16
CA VAL A 57 4.73 -19.93 9.54
C VAL A 57 4.55 -19.32 8.17
N PHE A 58 4.67 -18.00 8.11
CA PHE A 58 4.46 -17.24 6.87
C PHE A 58 5.75 -17.00 6.10
N ASN A 59 6.91 -16.99 6.75
CA ASN A 59 8.21 -16.66 6.14
C ASN A 59 8.08 -15.40 5.24
N PHE A 60 7.53 -14.34 5.81
CA PHE A 60 7.30 -13.07 5.14
C PHE A 60 8.19 -12.00 5.79
N PRO A 61 8.82 -11.10 5.02
CA PRO A 61 9.74 -10.11 5.57
C PRO A 61 9.02 -9.13 6.50
N ALA A 62 9.80 -8.50 7.41
CA ALA A 62 9.31 -7.45 8.27
C ALA A 62 8.62 -6.35 7.45
N THR A 63 7.37 -6.08 7.81
CA THR A 63 6.54 -5.08 7.12
C THR A 63 6.01 -4.09 8.14
N ASN A 64 6.30 -2.82 7.94
CA ASN A 64 5.91 -1.76 8.85
C ASN A 64 5.26 -0.61 8.07
N ASN A 65 4.32 0.10 8.70
CA ASN A 65 3.95 1.43 8.26
C ASN A 65 4.81 2.46 8.99
N ILE A 66 5.51 3.31 8.24
CA ILE A 66 6.29 4.43 8.78
C ILE A 66 5.60 5.73 8.38
N THR A 67 5.39 6.60 9.38
CA THR A 67 4.73 7.88 9.19
C THR A 67 5.63 9.00 9.65
N PHE A 68 5.78 10.03 8.83
CA PHE A 68 6.55 11.25 9.09
C PHE A 68 5.63 12.45 9.21
N ALA A 69 5.81 13.24 10.25
CA ALA A 69 5.21 14.57 10.34
C ALA A 69 5.82 15.53 9.31
N PRO A 70 5.17 16.65 8.97
CA PRO A 70 5.70 17.62 8.03
C PRO A 70 7.15 18.04 8.36
N GLY A 71 8.05 17.88 7.38
CA GLY A 71 9.48 18.16 7.49
C GLY A 71 10.30 17.11 8.23
N ALA A 72 9.70 16.08 8.80
CA ALA A 72 10.44 14.98 9.43
C ALA A 72 11.08 14.06 8.39
N HIS A 73 12.29 13.59 8.68
CA HIS A 73 13.06 12.73 7.77
C HIS A 73 14.02 11.80 8.52
N SER A 74 14.48 10.75 7.85
CA SER A 74 15.59 9.93 8.32
C SER A 74 16.94 10.62 8.06
N THR A 75 17.98 10.21 8.76
CA THR A 75 19.36 10.49 8.35
C THR A 75 19.73 9.66 7.11
N TRP A 76 20.89 9.94 6.50
CA TRP A 76 21.49 9.05 5.51
C TRP A 76 21.70 7.67 6.12
N HIS A 77 21.34 6.62 5.40
CA HIS A 77 21.50 5.24 5.88
C HIS A 77 21.59 4.23 4.73
N ARG A 78 21.96 3.00 5.07
CA ARG A 78 21.98 1.81 4.20
C ARG A 78 21.34 0.65 4.92
N HIS A 79 20.67 -0.21 4.17
CA HIS A 79 20.16 -1.50 4.66
C HIS A 79 20.07 -2.52 3.52
N GLY A 80 19.49 -3.66 3.73
CA GLY A 80 19.15 -4.63 2.71
C GLY A 80 18.15 -4.09 1.69
N GLY A 81 17.75 -4.91 0.73
CA GLY A 81 16.69 -4.50 -0.21
C GLY A 81 15.45 -3.99 0.52
N MET A 82 14.81 -2.97 -0.02
CA MET A 82 13.56 -2.42 0.53
C MET A 82 12.56 -2.12 -0.58
N VAL A 83 11.30 -2.43 -0.28
CA VAL A 83 10.15 -1.92 -1.03
C VAL A 83 9.48 -0.83 -0.22
N VAL A 84 9.19 0.30 -0.85
CA VAL A 84 8.41 1.40 -0.28
C VAL A 84 7.10 1.51 -1.07
N MET A 85 5.98 1.51 -0.37
CA MET A 85 4.63 1.66 -0.92
C MET A 85 3.94 2.82 -0.21
N VAL A 86 3.76 3.94 -0.90
CA VAL A 86 3.23 5.18 -0.29
C VAL A 86 1.74 5.05 -0.03
N THR A 87 1.35 5.17 1.23
CA THR A 87 -0.05 5.04 1.69
C THR A 87 -0.76 6.36 1.88
N GLY A 88 -0.01 7.48 1.99
CA GLY A 88 -0.63 8.79 2.12
C GLY A 88 0.35 9.94 2.14
N GLY A 89 -0.13 11.09 1.76
CA GLY A 89 0.63 12.34 1.77
C GLY A 89 1.65 12.50 0.67
N VAL A 90 2.59 13.43 0.91
CA VAL A 90 3.68 13.76 -0.01
C VAL A 90 5.00 13.67 0.73
N GLY A 91 5.89 12.84 0.23
CA GLY A 91 7.21 12.61 0.78
C GLY A 91 8.32 12.81 -0.25
N LEU A 92 9.53 12.69 0.26
CA LEU A 92 10.77 12.77 -0.51
C LEU A 92 11.60 11.49 -0.29
N TYR A 93 12.26 11.06 -1.33
CA TYR A 93 13.26 10.00 -1.31
C TYR A 93 14.47 10.45 -2.11
N GLN A 94 15.67 10.26 -1.57
CA GLN A 94 16.90 10.58 -2.29
C GLN A 94 17.95 9.49 -2.12
N GLU A 95 18.50 9.04 -3.24
CA GLU A 95 19.76 8.30 -3.26
C GLU A 95 20.95 9.27 -3.35
N GLU A 96 22.06 8.88 -2.74
CA GLU A 96 23.28 9.68 -2.79
C GLU A 96 23.70 10.01 -4.21
N GLY A 97 23.98 11.29 -4.47
CA GLY A 97 24.39 11.80 -5.77
C GLY A 97 23.27 11.98 -6.80
N LYS A 98 22.00 11.74 -6.43
CA LYS A 98 20.83 11.97 -7.31
C LYS A 98 19.93 13.10 -6.76
N PRO A 99 19.08 13.70 -7.59
CA PRO A 99 17.98 14.55 -7.10
C PRO A 99 17.03 13.77 -6.18
N ALA A 100 16.36 14.46 -5.26
CA ALA A 100 15.31 13.86 -4.45
C ALA A 100 14.03 13.70 -5.28
N GLN A 101 13.44 12.52 -5.21
CA GLN A 101 12.19 12.20 -5.89
C GLN A 101 11.01 12.56 -5.00
N ILE A 102 9.99 13.18 -5.57
CA ILE A 102 8.73 13.49 -4.88
C ILE A 102 7.84 12.28 -4.99
N LEU A 103 7.50 11.70 -3.83
CA LEU A 103 6.64 10.53 -3.72
C LEU A 103 5.23 10.93 -3.28
N ARG A 104 4.21 10.27 -3.84
CA ARG A 104 2.80 10.51 -3.55
C ARG A 104 2.06 9.20 -3.26
N LYS A 105 0.91 9.29 -2.63
CA LYS A 105 0.00 8.16 -2.39
C LYS A 105 -0.14 7.31 -3.67
N GLY A 106 0.12 6.01 -3.53
CA GLY A 106 0.08 5.02 -4.59
C GLY A 106 1.42 4.72 -5.27
N ASP A 107 2.45 5.53 -5.03
CA ASP A 107 3.77 5.25 -5.57
C ASP A 107 4.40 4.02 -4.91
N VAL A 108 5.10 3.23 -5.72
CA VAL A 108 5.83 2.04 -5.29
C VAL A 108 7.23 2.12 -5.84
N LEU A 109 8.21 2.05 -4.95
CA LEU A 109 9.61 2.07 -5.34
C LEU A 109 10.38 0.93 -4.68
N GLN A 110 11.45 0.49 -5.32
CA GLN A 110 12.37 -0.51 -4.80
C GLN A 110 13.76 0.10 -4.61
N ILE A 111 14.30 -0.06 -3.41
CA ILE A 111 15.64 0.43 -3.05
C ILE A 111 16.56 -0.78 -3.00
N PRO A 112 17.59 -0.88 -3.86
CA PRO A 112 18.54 -1.99 -3.83
C PRO A 112 19.34 -2.05 -2.52
N ALA A 113 19.75 -3.25 -2.12
CA ALA A 113 20.60 -3.44 -0.95
C ALA A 113 21.89 -2.61 -1.02
N GLY A 114 22.26 -1.97 0.07
CA GLY A 114 23.46 -1.17 0.19
C GLY A 114 23.40 0.22 -0.45
N VAL A 115 22.30 0.61 -1.10
CA VAL A 115 22.16 1.97 -1.61
C VAL A 115 22.04 2.95 -0.44
N ARG A 116 22.89 3.98 -0.46
CA ARG A 116 22.84 5.04 0.55
C ARG A 116 21.75 6.02 0.19
N HIS A 117 20.80 6.23 1.10
CA HIS A 117 19.62 7.03 0.86
C HIS A 117 19.03 7.62 2.15
N TRP A 118 18.05 8.47 2.00
CA TRP A 118 17.14 8.92 3.04
C TRP A 118 15.72 9.08 2.47
N HIS A 119 14.73 9.13 3.36
CA HIS A 119 13.35 9.44 3.02
C HIS A 119 12.67 10.24 4.15
N GLY A 120 11.61 10.97 3.83
CA GLY A 120 10.89 11.80 4.78
C GLY A 120 9.71 12.56 4.16
N ALA A 121 9.03 13.36 4.96
CA ALA A 121 7.86 14.13 4.58
C ALA A 121 8.24 15.50 4.00
N THR A 122 7.52 15.99 3.00
CA THR A 122 7.65 17.39 2.62
C THR A 122 7.28 18.31 3.80
N LYS A 123 7.73 19.57 3.76
CA LYS A 123 7.50 20.52 4.86
C LYS A 123 6.02 20.85 5.12
N ASP A 124 5.14 20.59 4.15
CA ASP A 124 3.73 20.98 4.16
C ASP A 124 2.77 19.79 4.20
N SER A 125 3.28 18.54 4.29
CA SER A 125 2.45 17.34 4.27
C SER A 125 2.90 16.32 5.29
N TRP A 126 1.97 15.61 5.91
CA TRP A 126 2.25 14.30 6.46
C TRP A 126 2.62 13.33 5.35
N PHE A 127 3.39 12.30 5.66
CA PHE A 127 3.80 11.27 4.72
C PHE A 127 3.79 9.90 5.38
N SER A 128 3.08 8.95 4.79
CA SER A 128 2.95 7.59 5.30
C SER A 128 3.29 6.59 4.21
N GLN A 129 4.02 5.55 4.59
CA GLN A 129 4.49 4.51 3.68
C GLN A 129 4.57 3.15 4.36
N ILE A 130 4.16 2.10 3.66
CA ILE A 130 4.50 0.73 4.01
C ILE A 130 5.93 0.48 3.52
N VAL A 131 6.74 -0.10 4.39
CA VAL A 131 8.09 -0.57 4.06
C VAL A 131 8.19 -2.07 4.31
N ILE A 132 8.72 -2.78 3.33
CA ILE A 132 9.07 -4.20 3.40
C ILE A 132 10.57 -4.27 3.16
N TYR A 133 11.34 -4.81 4.10
CA TYR A 133 12.79 -4.75 4.01
C TYR A 133 13.49 -5.99 4.55
N ASP A 134 14.68 -6.25 4.00
CA ASP A 134 15.58 -7.29 4.51
C ASP A 134 16.30 -6.79 5.77
N ALA A 135 15.76 -7.20 6.91
CA ALA A 135 16.32 -6.84 8.23
C ALA A 135 17.60 -7.62 8.60
N ALA A 136 17.89 -8.70 7.88
CA ALA A 136 19.05 -9.54 8.17
C ALA A 136 20.31 -9.11 7.41
N TRP A 137 20.19 -8.21 6.45
CA TRP A 137 21.32 -7.75 5.66
C TRP A 137 22.35 -6.99 6.50
N VAL A 138 23.61 -7.31 6.27
CA VAL A 138 24.77 -6.59 6.82
C VAL A 138 25.73 -6.24 5.68
N PRO A 139 26.39 -5.07 5.72
CA PRO A 139 27.35 -4.71 4.69
C PRO A 139 28.57 -5.65 4.75
N GLU A 140 29.07 -6.08 3.59
CA GLU A 140 30.27 -6.93 3.49
C GLU A 140 31.50 -6.25 4.10
N THR A 141 31.57 -4.93 3.98
CA THR A 141 32.60 -4.10 4.59
C THR A 141 31.96 -2.98 5.38
N PRO A 142 32.18 -2.91 6.71
CA PRO A 142 31.70 -1.77 7.49
C PRO A 142 32.33 -0.47 6.97
N VAL A 143 31.51 0.53 6.69
CA VAL A 143 31.95 1.86 6.27
C VAL A 143 31.54 2.86 7.34
N GLU A 144 32.53 3.61 7.86
CA GLU A 144 32.22 4.78 8.67
C GLU A 144 31.82 5.94 7.75
N GLU A 145 30.57 6.36 7.82
CA GLU A 145 30.01 7.43 7.02
C GLU A 145 29.42 8.52 7.92
N ASP A 146 29.57 9.76 7.49
CA ASP A 146 28.77 10.84 8.09
C ASP A 146 27.32 10.73 7.59
N ASN A 147 26.47 10.23 8.44
CA ASN A 147 25.05 10.02 8.14
C ASN A 147 24.19 11.25 8.45
N THR A 148 24.81 12.39 8.79
CA THR A 148 24.08 13.63 9.08
C THR A 148 23.35 14.12 7.82
N LEU A 149 22.08 14.42 7.98
CA LEU A 149 21.28 15.20 7.06
C LEU A 149 20.70 16.38 7.84
N THR A 150 21.18 17.58 7.55
CA THR A 150 20.69 18.77 8.25
C THR A 150 19.36 19.23 7.65
N ASP A 151 18.52 19.92 8.45
CA ASP A 151 17.28 20.53 7.93
C ASP A 151 17.58 21.51 6.78
N GLU A 152 18.74 22.18 6.81
CA GLU A 152 19.16 23.08 5.75
C GLU A 152 19.42 22.34 4.45
N ASP A 153 20.14 21.20 4.49
CA ASP A 153 20.41 20.38 3.31
C ASP A 153 19.11 19.74 2.82
N TYR A 154 18.29 19.20 3.73
CA TYR A 154 17.00 18.61 3.41
C TYR A 154 16.08 19.59 2.64
N ASN A 155 16.03 20.85 3.07
CA ASN A 155 15.16 21.87 2.44
C ASN A 155 15.72 22.46 1.15
N LYS A 156 16.97 22.17 0.80
CA LYS A 156 17.64 22.70 -0.41
C LYS A 156 17.86 21.66 -1.52
N VAL A 157 17.45 20.41 -1.32
CA VAL A 157 17.65 19.36 -2.33
C VAL A 157 16.99 19.71 -3.66
N ALA A 158 17.63 19.35 -4.76
CA ALA A 158 17.02 19.39 -6.07
C ALA A 158 15.92 18.33 -6.15
N LEU A 159 14.74 18.70 -6.62
CA LEU A 159 13.56 17.84 -6.68
C LEU A 159 13.31 17.33 -8.09
N GLU A 160 12.84 16.11 -8.18
CA GLU A 160 12.39 15.45 -9.42
C GLU A 160 11.06 14.73 -9.16
N GLU A 161 10.15 14.74 -10.13
CA GLU A 161 8.90 13.98 -10.03
C GLU A 161 9.16 12.49 -10.20
N TYR A 162 8.61 11.67 -9.29
CA TYR A 162 8.57 10.23 -9.46
C TYR A 162 7.52 9.85 -10.50
N ALA A 163 7.79 8.85 -11.31
CA ALA A 163 6.85 8.36 -12.33
C ALA A 163 5.66 7.68 -11.68
N HIS A 164 4.55 8.40 -11.55
CA HIS A 164 3.31 7.89 -10.98
C HIS A 164 2.56 6.97 -11.97
N THR A 165 2.04 5.84 -11.49
CA THR A 165 1.19 4.94 -12.28
C THR A 165 -0.28 5.30 -12.06
N PRO A 166 -0.99 5.84 -13.08
CA PRO A 166 -2.41 6.13 -12.94
C PRO A 166 -3.22 4.83 -12.86
N GLY A 167 -4.31 4.87 -12.14
CA GLY A 167 -5.23 3.74 -11.97
C GLY A 167 -6.67 4.18 -11.80
N LEU A 168 -7.53 3.28 -11.33
CA LEU A 168 -8.92 3.59 -10.98
C LEU A 168 -8.96 4.71 -9.93
N ASP A 169 -9.83 5.68 -10.17
CA ASP A 169 -10.01 6.81 -9.26
C ASP A 169 -10.46 6.36 -7.86
N GLY A 170 -9.91 7.00 -6.85
CA GLY A 170 -10.26 6.81 -5.45
C GLY A 170 -9.57 5.64 -4.75
N LEU A 171 -8.72 4.87 -5.43
CA LEU A 171 -7.91 3.82 -4.81
C LEU A 171 -6.57 4.34 -4.29
N MET A 172 -6.03 3.66 -3.28
CA MET A 172 -4.70 3.93 -2.77
C MET A 172 -3.63 3.53 -3.79
N PHE A 173 -3.71 2.32 -4.31
CA PHE A 173 -2.78 1.83 -5.33
C PHE A 173 -3.50 1.62 -6.67
N ALA A 174 -2.76 1.80 -7.74
CA ALA A 174 -3.27 1.67 -9.10
C ALA A 174 -3.90 0.29 -9.34
N ALA A 175 -5.03 0.29 -10.04
CA ALA A 175 -5.65 -0.91 -10.61
C ALA A 175 -6.14 -0.58 -12.03
N PRO A 176 -6.16 -1.55 -12.96
CA PRO A 176 -6.69 -1.32 -14.30
C PRO A 176 -8.15 -0.88 -14.26
N ALA A 177 -8.55 0.02 -15.17
CA ALA A 177 -9.97 0.37 -15.33
C ALA A 177 -10.79 -0.80 -15.86
N GLU A 178 -10.17 -1.68 -16.66
CA GLU A 178 -10.81 -2.89 -17.17
C GLU A 178 -10.84 -3.96 -16.08
N SER A 179 -12.03 -4.51 -15.85
CA SER A 179 -12.24 -5.63 -14.93
C SER A 179 -12.07 -6.98 -15.65
N VAL A 180 -11.75 -8.00 -14.87
CA VAL A 180 -11.72 -9.39 -15.34
C VAL A 180 -12.76 -10.21 -14.58
N THR A 181 -13.36 -11.19 -15.26
CA THR A 181 -14.27 -12.17 -14.64
C THR A 181 -13.60 -13.54 -14.65
N LEU A 182 -13.46 -14.12 -13.49
CA LEU A 182 -12.85 -15.44 -13.29
C LEU A 182 -13.89 -16.40 -12.72
N PRO A 183 -13.85 -17.70 -13.06
CA PRO A 183 -14.80 -18.70 -12.56
C PRO A 183 -14.85 -18.85 -11.04
N THR A 184 -13.78 -18.45 -10.38
CA THR A 184 -13.60 -18.52 -8.91
C THR A 184 -14.10 -17.27 -8.18
N PHE A 185 -14.77 -16.36 -8.87
CA PHE A 185 -15.39 -15.15 -8.31
C PHE A 185 -16.85 -15.06 -8.76
N ASN A 186 -17.72 -14.55 -7.90
CA ASN A 186 -19.13 -14.34 -8.24
C ASN A 186 -19.38 -13.10 -9.13
N GLY A 187 -18.36 -12.30 -9.42
CA GLY A 187 -18.46 -11.08 -10.21
C GLY A 187 -17.10 -10.58 -10.70
N PRO A 188 -17.06 -9.40 -11.34
CA PRO A 188 -15.85 -8.83 -11.88
C PRO A 188 -14.94 -8.26 -10.78
N ILE A 189 -13.64 -8.39 -11.00
CA ILE A 189 -12.58 -7.80 -10.16
C ILE A 189 -11.60 -7.00 -11.01
N HIS A 190 -10.83 -6.10 -10.38
CA HIS A 190 -9.67 -5.49 -11.01
C HIS A 190 -8.41 -6.03 -10.34
N LEU A 191 -7.44 -6.43 -11.14
CA LEU A 191 -6.22 -7.08 -10.67
C LEU A 191 -4.99 -6.36 -11.25
N ALA A 192 -4.13 -5.86 -10.39
CA ALA A 192 -2.86 -5.27 -10.77
C ALA A 192 -1.68 -6.02 -10.15
N ASN A 193 -0.62 -6.21 -10.93
CA ASN A 193 0.68 -6.61 -10.41
C ASN A 193 1.38 -5.36 -9.86
N THR A 194 1.20 -5.09 -8.59
CA THR A 194 1.78 -3.91 -7.94
C THR A 194 3.30 -4.05 -7.78
N LEU A 195 3.76 -5.29 -7.55
CA LEU A 195 5.17 -5.62 -7.40
C LEU A 195 5.42 -7.06 -7.87
N GLU A 196 6.09 -7.25 -9.02
CA GLU A 196 6.31 -8.59 -9.59
C GLU A 196 7.56 -9.30 -9.05
N ALA A 197 8.65 -8.57 -8.88
CA ALA A 197 9.94 -9.11 -8.48
C ALA A 197 10.59 -8.24 -7.40
N PRO A 198 10.19 -8.42 -6.13
CA PRO A 198 10.77 -7.67 -5.04
C PRO A 198 12.27 -7.91 -4.90
N ASN A 199 13.02 -6.86 -4.60
CA ASN A 199 14.45 -6.92 -4.29
C ASN A 199 14.74 -7.24 -2.81
N VAL A 200 13.77 -7.76 -2.09
CA VAL A 200 13.81 -8.16 -0.68
C VAL A 200 13.78 -9.68 -0.62
N ALA A 201 14.69 -10.28 0.14
CA ALA A 201 14.73 -11.72 0.35
C ALA A 201 13.39 -12.24 0.91
N ASP A 202 12.93 -13.38 0.43
CA ASP A 202 11.69 -14.06 0.82
C ASP A 202 10.41 -13.24 0.60
N CYS A 203 10.49 -12.07 -0.04
CA CYS A 203 9.32 -11.29 -0.40
C CYS A 203 8.70 -11.82 -1.71
N PRO A 204 7.47 -12.30 -1.70
CA PRO A 204 6.76 -12.69 -2.91
C PRO A 204 6.30 -11.47 -3.72
N GLY A 205 5.80 -11.70 -4.93
CA GLY A 205 5.07 -10.69 -5.67
C GLY A 205 3.84 -10.22 -4.90
N ILE A 206 3.48 -8.94 -5.06
CA ILE A 206 2.34 -8.30 -4.41
C ILE A 206 1.37 -7.83 -5.48
N HIS A 207 0.10 -8.18 -5.29
CA HIS A 207 -0.99 -7.84 -6.20
C HIS A 207 -1.99 -6.91 -5.50
N ASN A 208 -2.46 -5.87 -6.19
CA ASN A 208 -3.63 -5.12 -5.75
C ASN A 208 -4.88 -5.79 -6.35
N VAL A 209 -5.75 -6.31 -5.48
CA VAL A 209 -7.01 -6.96 -5.85
C VAL A 209 -8.17 -6.07 -5.42
N VAL A 210 -9.00 -5.68 -6.38
CA VAL A 210 -10.14 -4.79 -6.13
C VAL A 210 -11.42 -5.52 -6.48
N PHE A 211 -12.29 -5.64 -5.49
CA PHE A 211 -13.62 -6.23 -5.60
C PHE A 211 -14.65 -5.12 -5.73
N GLU A 212 -15.53 -5.23 -6.72
CA GLU A 212 -16.71 -4.38 -6.79
C GLU A 212 -17.71 -4.72 -5.67
N PRO A 213 -18.62 -3.82 -5.29
CA PRO A 213 -19.58 -4.08 -4.20
C PRO A 213 -20.31 -5.41 -4.36
N GLY A 214 -20.29 -6.24 -3.33
CA GLY A 214 -20.94 -7.56 -3.33
C GLY A 214 -20.18 -8.67 -4.06
N VAL A 215 -18.99 -8.38 -4.58
CA VAL A 215 -18.14 -9.39 -5.23
C VAL A 215 -17.24 -10.06 -4.22
N TYR A 216 -17.16 -11.39 -4.28
CA TYR A 216 -16.31 -12.22 -3.43
C TYR A 216 -15.75 -13.42 -4.20
N ASN A 217 -14.69 -14.01 -3.69
CA ASN A 217 -14.07 -15.19 -4.28
C ASN A 217 -14.61 -16.49 -3.67
N ALA A 218 -14.35 -17.59 -4.36
CA ALA A 218 -14.60 -18.93 -3.85
C ALA A 218 -13.73 -19.24 -2.63
N TRP A 219 -14.14 -20.19 -1.81
CA TRP A 219 -13.28 -20.79 -0.83
C TRP A 219 -12.00 -21.29 -1.50
N HIS A 220 -10.86 -21.03 -0.90
CA HIS A 220 -9.57 -21.44 -1.45
C HIS A 220 -8.53 -21.60 -0.34
N SER A 221 -7.42 -22.25 -0.66
CA SER A 221 -6.26 -22.33 0.21
C SER A 221 -4.98 -22.08 -0.57
N HIS A 222 -4.00 -21.46 0.06
CA HIS A 222 -2.67 -21.26 -0.50
C HIS A 222 -1.69 -22.23 0.16
N ALA A 223 -0.91 -22.96 -0.62
CA ALA A 223 0.07 -23.93 -0.10
C ALA A 223 1.11 -23.25 0.82
N GLY A 224 1.48 -22.02 0.52
CA GLY A 224 2.40 -21.19 1.32
C GLY A 224 1.73 -20.28 2.34
N GLY A 225 0.42 -20.11 2.32
CA GLY A 225 -0.32 -19.09 3.07
C GLY A 225 -0.51 -17.79 2.30
N GLN A 226 -1.27 -16.88 2.87
CA GLN A 226 -1.57 -15.57 2.26
C GLN A 226 -1.62 -14.47 3.30
N VAL A 227 -1.16 -13.28 2.91
CA VAL A 227 -1.32 -12.02 3.64
C VAL A 227 -2.13 -11.06 2.81
N LEU A 228 -3.08 -10.38 3.44
CA LEU A 228 -3.88 -9.30 2.87
C LEU A 228 -3.64 -8.03 3.70
N ILE A 229 -3.25 -6.93 3.06
CA ILE A 229 -3.16 -5.60 3.67
C ILE A 229 -4.26 -4.75 3.03
N VAL A 230 -5.26 -4.38 3.81
CA VAL A 230 -6.42 -3.64 3.30
C VAL A 230 -6.06 -2.19 3.04
N THR A 231 -6.40 -1.70 1.85
CA THR A 231 -6.06 -0.35 1.40
C THR A 231 -7.28 0.54 1.25
N ASP A 232 -8.40 0.01 0.75
CA ASP A 232 -9.58 0.81 0.46
C ASP A 232 -10.87 0.03 0.70
N GLY A 233 -11.92 0.75 1.11
CA GLY A 233 -13.27 0.22 1.27
C GLY A 233 -13.41 -0.77 2.42
N VAL A 234 -14.50 -1.56 2.39
CA VAL A 234 -14.84 -2.51 3.45
C VAL A 234 -15.10 -3.88 2.86
N GLY A 235 -14.51 -4.89 3.45
CA GLY A 235 -14.63 -6.27 2.97
C GLY A 235 -14.81 -7.28 4.09
N TYR A 236 -15.06 -8.50 3.66
CA TYR A 236 -15.11 -9.67 4.51
C TYR A 236 -13.88 -10.54 4.29
N HIS A 237 -13.46 -11.20 5.36
CA HIS A 237 -12.52 -12.31 5.34
C HIS A 237 -13.04 -13.39 6.27
N GLN A 238 -12.92 -14.65 5.89
CA GLN A 238 -13.32 -15.76 6.75
C GLN A 238 -12.42 -16.98 6.56
N ILE A 239 -11.87 -17.47 7.64
CA ILE A 239 -11.24 -18.79 7.71
C ILE A 239 -12.33 -19.83 7.99
N GLU A 240 -12.24 -21.00 7.33
CA GLU A 240 -13.22 -22.08 7.50
C GLU A 240 -13.37 -22.47 8.99
N GLY A 241 -14.61 -22.49 9.45
CA GLY A 241 -14.94 -22.79 10.84
C GLY A 241 -14.76 -21.63 11.83
N GLN A 242 -14.33 -20.45 11.37
CA GLN A 242 -14.22 -19.24 12.18
C GLN A 242 -15.35 -18.25 11.83
N PRO A 243 -15.67 -17.31 12.73
CA PRO A 243 -16.55 -16.20 12.39
C PRO A 243 -15.99 -15.38 11.22
N VAL A 244 -16.89 -14.76 10.46
CA VAL A 244 -16.49 -13.77 9.45
C VAL A 244 -15.90 -12.54 10.13
N GLU A 245 -14.83 -12.01 9.56
CA GLU A 245 -14.20 -10.74 9.94
C GLU A 245 -14.63 -9.64 8.96
N ILE A 246 -14.90 -8.45 9.49
CA ILE A 246 -15.12 -7.25 8.68
C ILE A 246 -13.79 -6.49 8.68
N LEU A 247 -13.24 -6.24 7.51
CA LEU A 247 -11.95 -5.61 7.33
C LEU A 247 -12.10 -4.18 6.80
N HIS A 248 -11.30 -3.27 7.36
CA HIS A 248 -11.24 -1.86 7.01
C HIS A 248 -9.83 -1.47 6.54
N PRO A 249 -9.66 -0.33 5.84
CA PRO A 249 -8.35 0.17 5.45
C PRO A 249 -7.40 0.28 6.65
N GLY A 250 -6.21 -0.30 6.50
CA GLY A 250 -5.21 -0.42 7.56
C GLY A 250 -5.18 -1.77 8.27
N ASP A 251 -6.21 -2.60 8.14
CA ASP A 251 -6.23 -3.95 8.69
C ASP A 251 -5.32 -4.90 7.89
N VAL A 252 -4.82 -5.92 8.59
CA VAL A 252 -4.03 -7.01 8.01
C VAL A 252 -4.67 -8.35 8.37
N ALA A 253 -5.06 -9.13 7.36
CA ALA A 253 -5.52 -10.50 7.53
C ALA A 253 -4.44 -11.49 7.09
N MET A 254 -4.22 -12.54 7.88
CA MET A 254 -3.20 -13.55 7.63
C MET A 254 -3.84 -14.93 7.62
N CYS A 255 -3.77 -15.62 6.48
CA CYS A 255 -4.26 -16.97 6.32
C CYS A 255 -3.10 -17.97 6.30
N PRO A 256 -2.98 -18.89 7.29
CA PRO A 256 -1.87 -19.82 7.35
C PRO A 256 -1.81 -20.79 6.16
N PRO A 257 -0.64 -21.41 5.90
CA PRO A 257 -0.45 -22.39 4.84
C PRO A 257 -1.50 -23.51 4.86
N GLY A 258 -2.13 -23.76 3.72
CA GLY A 258 -3.13 -24.82 3.52
C GLY A 258 -4.47 -24.59 4.20
N ILE A 259 -4.68 -23.47 4.87
CA ILE A 259 -5.95 -23.16 5.52
C ILE A 259 -6.94 -22.56 4.53
N LYS A 260 -8.15 -23.14 4.52
CA LYS A 260 -9.22 -22.75 3.63
C LYS A 260 -9.88 -21.44 4.12
N HIS A 261 -10.02 -20.49 3.23
CA HIS A 261 -10.61 -19.17 3.50
C HIS A 261 -11.26 -18.58 2.25
N TRP A 262 -11.99 -17.51 2.42
CA TRP A 262 -12.48 -16.65 1.35
C TRP A 262 -12.46 -15.18 1.78
N HIS A 263 -12.50 -14.27 0.81
CA HIS A 263 -12.61 -12.84 1.06
C HIS A 263 -13.33 -12.13 -0.09
N GLY A 264 -13.79 -10.90 0.15
CA GLY A 264 -14.49 -10.11 -0.84
C GLY A 264 -15.08 -8.83 -0.26
N ALA A 265 -15.70 -8.03 -1.12
CA ALA A 265 -16.33 -6.76 -0.77
C ALA A 265 -17.60 -6.97 0.06
N THR A 266 -17.97 -5.99 0.91
CA THR A 266 -19.32 -5.91 1.45
C THR A 266 -20.31 -5.47 0.37
N PRO A 267 -21.63 -5.68 0.55
CA PRO A 267 -22.61 -5.26 -0.45
C PRO A 267 -22.64 -3.75 -0.72
N GLY A 268 -22.21 -2.94 0.23
CA GLY A 268 -22.27 -1.48 0.17
C GLY A 268 -20.97 -0.78 -0.21
N SER A 269 -19.86 -1.51 -0.31
CA SER A 269 -18.53 -0.92 -0.51
C SER A 269 -17.73 -1.68 -1.55
N ARG A 270 -16.94 -0.97 -2.36
CA ARG A 270 -15.79 -1.56 -3.03
C ARG A 270 -14.79 -1.99 -1.97
N PHE A 271 -13.96 -3.00 -2.24
CA PHE A 271 -12.94 -3.49 -1.33
C PHE A 271 -11.64 -3.72 -2.07
N ALA A 272 -10.56 -3.12 -1.59
CA ALA A 272 -9.23 -3.30 -2.16
C ALA A 272 -8.22 -3.70 -1.09
N HIS A 273 -7.33 -4.62 -1.47
CA HIS A 273 -6.24 -5.03 -0.62
C HIS A 273 -5.00 -5.42 -1.45
N LEU A 274 -3.84 -5.25 -0.84
CA LEU A 274 -2.61 -5.85 -1.33
C LEU A 274 -2.57 -7.30 -0.88
N ALA A 275 -2.40 -8.23 -1.82
CA ALA A 275 -2.33 -9.67 -1.57
C ALA A 275 -0.92 -10.18 -1.87
N ALA A 276 -0.37 -10.97 -0.96
CA ALA A 276 0.90 -11.66 -1.12
C ALA A 276 0.76 -13.13 -0.70
N ASN A 277 1.18 -14.05 -1.59
CA ASN A 277 1.27 -15.47 -1.26
C ASN A 277 2.59 -15.73 -0.56
N THR A 278 2.52 -16.04 0.73
CA THR A 278 3.71 -16.25 1.57
C THR A 278 4.40 -17.58 1.29
N ASN A 279 5.60 -17.81 1.82
CA ASN A 279 6.43 -18.98 1.51
C ASN A 279 6.55 -19.22 0.00
N PRO A 280 7.21 -18.34 -0.75
CA PRO A 280 7.21 -18.37 -2.22
C PRO A 280 7.76 -19.68 -2.81
N GLU A 281 8.50 -20.45 -2.02
CA GLU A 281 8.97 -21.80 -2.38
C GLU A 281 7.86 -22.86 -2.34
N LYS A 282 6.67 -22.55 -1.82
CA LYS A 282 5.48 -23.42 -1.78
C LYS A 282 4.34 -22.82 -2.61
N PRO A 283 4.50 -22.73 -3.93
CA PRO A 283 3.46 -22.17 -4.78
C PRO A 283 2.26 -23.10 -4.87
N GLY A 284 1.10 -22.52 -5.12
CA GLY A 284 -0.14 -23.26 -5.42
C GLY A 284 -1.33 -22.71 -4.65
N VAL A 285 -2.46 -22.73 -5.36
CA VAL A 285 -3.77 -22.34 -4.84
C VAL A 285 -4.74 -23.47 -5.17
N GLU A 286 -5.45 -23.96 -4.18
CA GLU A 286 -6.55 -24.90 -4.36
C GLU A 286 -7.87 -24.14 -4.22
N TRP A 287 -8.74 -24.28 -5.22
CA TRP A 287 -10.05 -23.62 -5.26
C TRP A 287 -11.16 -24.60 -4.96
N PHE A 288 -12.16 -24.15 -4.20
CA PHE A 288 -13.35 -24.91 -3.82
C PHE A 288 -14.61 -24.19 -4.33
N ASP A 289 -15.76 -24.52 -3.77
CA ASP A 289 -17.03 -23.90 -4.16
C ASP A 289 -17.13 -22.45 -3.67
N LEU A 290 -17.88 -21.64 -4.38
CA LEU A 290 -18.30 -20.32 -3.93
C LEU A 290 -19.17 -20.45 -2.67
N LEU A 291 -19.06 -19.49 -1.77
CA LEU A 291 -20.03 -19.29 -0.71
C LEU A 291 -21.41 -19.09 -1.35
N PRO A 292 -22.47 -19.84 -0.93
CA PRO A 292 -23.81 -19.62 -1.43
C PRO A 292 -24.28 -18.19 -1.21
N GLU A 293 -24.90 -17.57 -2.22
CA GLU A 293 -25.38 -16.19 -2.15
C GLU A 293 -26.31 -15.94 -0.95
N GLU A 294 -27.14 -16.95 -0.62
CA GLU A 294 -28.01 -16.88 0.56
C GLU A 294 -27.22 -16.76 1.87
N GLU A 295 -26.07 -17.42 1.98
CA GLU A 295 -25.20 -17.31 3.14
C GLU A 295 -24.47 -15.98 3.18
N TYR A 296 -23.92 -15.54 2.04
CA TYR A 296 -23.31 -14.23 1.93
C TYR A 296 -24.27 -13.10 2.32
N ASN A 297 -25.54 -13.19 1.90
CA ASN A 297 -26.57 -12.17 2.22
C ASN A 297 -27.00 -12.12 3.71
N LYS A 298 -26.64 -13.16 4.50
CA LYS A 298 -26.86 -13.21 5.96
C LYS A 298 -25.71 -12.61 6.76
N LEU A 299 -24.59 -12.30 6.12
CA LEU A 299 -23.43 -11.75 6.82
C LEU A 299 -23.75 -10.41 7.48
N PRO A 300 -23.06 -10.06 8.56
CA PRO A 300 -23.23 -8.77 9.21
C PRO A 300 -23.07 -7.64 8.19
N LYS A 301 -23.99 -6.71 8.19
CA LYS A 301 -23.89 -5.46 7.43
C LYS A 301 -23.29 -4.41 8.36
N GLU A 302 -22.44 -3.54 7.84
CA GLU A 302 -22.01 -2.36 8.57
C GLU A 302 -23.18 -1.49 9.01
#